data_69dce2ef7fe2c90ba0378196cbdba9f8
#
_entry.id   69dce2ef7fe2c90ba0378196cbdba9f8
#
_cell.length_a   1.000
_cell.length_b   1.000
_cell.length_c   1.000
_cell.angle_alpha   90.00
_cell.angle_beta   90.00
_cell.angle_gamma   90.00
#
_symmetry.space_group_name_H-M   'P 1'
#
loop_
_entity.id
_entity.type
_entity.pdbx_description
1 polymer ?
#
loop_
_entity_poly.entity_id
_entity_poly.type
_entity_poly.pdbx_seq_one_letter_code
_entity_poly.pdbx_strand_id
1 'polypeptide(L)'
;MTFIQLTDVDLVYGSPGRKVSGGDTLAVSSANVGISHGEFVAIVGPSGCGKSTLLKLIAGLTKPSRGSVRVDGEGVLHPLKTVGMAFQNATLLPWRNIRDNVMLPLEIVEPHRSRQKQDREKNRNRAETLLAKVGLSGFADSMPWQLSGGMQQRAQLCRALIHEPSILLLDEPFAALDTFTREELWGVLQELWSFRKCTIILVTHELREAVFLADTVHVMSSRPGQIIRTHSVDLPRPRTLDSTFEPDFVELVQELRRYIGPGTKS
;
A
#
# COMPACT_ATOMS: atom_id res chain seq x y z
N MET A 1 -7.45 -19.79 -3.19
CA MET A 1 -8.68 -19.15 -2.64
C MET A 1 -8.46 -17.65 -2.60
N THR A 2 -9.42 -16.85 -3.04
CA THR A 2 -9.35 -15.39 -3.01
C THR A 2 -9.44 -14.91 -1.57
N PHE A 3 -8.45 -14.14 -1.11
CA PHE A 3 -8.38 -13.59 0.25
C PHE A 3 -9.03 -12.20 0.34
N ILE A 4 -8.77 -11.33 -0.66
CA ILE A 4 -9.43 -10.04 -0.77
C ILE A 4 -10.24 -10.03 -2.06
N GLN A 5 -11.53 -9.69 -1.98
CA GLN A 5 -12.43 -9.68 -3.12
C GLN A 5 -13.23 -8.38 -3.19
N LEU A 6 -13.14 -7.71 -4.32
CA LEU A 6 -14.01 -6.62 -4.71
C LEU A 6 -14.94 -7.14 -5.80
N THR A 7 -16.26 -6.92 -5.66
CA THR A 7 -17.26 -7.37 -6.63
C THR A 7 -18.16 -6.20 -7.01
N ASP A 8 -18.10 -5.79 -8.28
CA ASP A 8 -18.88 -4.70 -8.90
C ASP A 8 -18.90 -3.41 -8.04
N VAL A 9 -17.72 -3.02 -7.54
CA VAL A 9 -17.58 -1.92 -6.60
C VAL A 9 -17.59 -0.58 -7.32
N ASP A 10 -18.59 0.26 -6.94
CA ASP A 10 -18.63 1.68 -7.28
C ASP A 10 -18.35 2.52 -6.03
N LEU A 11 -17.68 3.65 -6.19
CA LEU A 11 -17.60 4.69 -5.18
C LEU A 11 -17.86 6.07 -5.77
N VAL A 12 -18.83 6.73 -5.20
CA VAL A 12 -19.20 8.13 -5.51
C VAL A 12 -18.87 8.99 -4.30
N TYR A 13 -18.06 10.02 -4.51
CA TYR A 13 -17.86 11.10 -3.54
C TYR A 13 -18.92 12.17 -3.75
N GLY A 14 -19.71 12.45 -2.74
CA GLY A 14 -20.79 13.43 -2.76
C GLY A 14 -21.47 13.55 -1.40
N SER A 15 -22.54 14.32 -1.30
CA SER A 15 -23.29 14.49 -0.05
C SER A 15 -24.05 13.20 0.30
N PRO A 16 -23.89 12.65 1.52
CA PRO A 16 -24.63 11.46 1.94
C PRO A 16 -26.15 11.66 1.84
N GLY A 17 -26.85 10.73 1.17
CA GLY A 17 -28.33 10.71 1.15
C GLY A 17 -29.01 11.49 0.03
N ARG A 18 -28.28 12.12 -0.90
CA ARG A 18 -28.87 12.69 -2.13
C ARG A 18 -28.72 11.73 -3.31
N LYS A 19 -29.71 11.71 -4.20
CA LYS A 19 -29.55 11.13 -5.55
C LYS A 19 -28.39 11.84 -6.23
N VAL A 20 -27.53 11.09 -6.93
CA VAL A 20 -26.37 11.61 -7.69
C VAL A 20 -26.77 12.90 -8.40
N SER A 21 -26.23 14.02 -7.96
CA SER A 21 -26.49 15.35 -8.50
C SER A 21 -25.23 15.88 -9.16
N GLY A 22 -25.32 16.93 -9.96
CA GLY A 22 -24.22 17.44 -10.80
C GLY A 22 -22.93 17.89 -10.09
N GLY A 23 -22.81 17.67 -8.75
CA GLY A 23 -21.60 17.88 -7.95
C GLY A 23 -20.94 16.58 -7.46
N ASP A 24 -21.55 15.42 -7.69
CA ASP A 24 -21.03 14.14 -7.23
C ASP A 24 -19.94 13.61 -8.18
N THR A 25 -18.90 13.02 -7.62
CA THR A 25 -17.77 12.48 -8.40
C THR A 25 -17.73 10.96 -8.29
N LEU A 26 -17.99 10.26 -9.39
CA LEU A 26 -17.72 8.82 -9.50
C LEU A 26 -16.20 8.60 -9.56
N ALA A 27 -15.65 8.09 -8.47
CA ALA A 27 -14.22 7.89 -8.35
C ALA A 27 -13.76 6.51 -8.84
N VAL A 28 -14.54 5.48 -8.53
CA VAL A 28 -14.33 4.08 -8.95
C VAL A 28 -15.61 3.54 -9.51
N SER A 29 -15.53 2.81 -10.61
CA SER A 29 -16.69 2.23 -11.33
C SER A 29 -16.45 0.76 -11.61
N SER A 30 -17.40 -0.09 -11.20
CA SER A 30 -17.46 -1.53 -11.47
C SER A 30 -16.12 -2.26 -11.24
N ALA A 31 -15.40 -1.89 -10.15
CA ALA A 31 -14.12 -2.50 -9.85
C ALA A 31 -14.32 -3.95 -9.40
N ASN A 32 -13.68 -4.86 -10.13
CA ASN A 32 -13.60 -6.29 -9.81
C ASN A 32 -12.13 -6.66 -9.62
N VAL A 33 -11.77 -7.08 -8.40
CA VAL A 33 -10.40 -7.45 -8.03
C VAL A 33 -10.43 -8.66 -7.11
N GLY A 34 -9.61 -9.65 -7.42
CA GLY A 34 -9.38 -10.81 -6.57
C GLY A 34 -7.90 -10.90 -6.22
N ILE A 35 -7.56 -10.97 -4.93
CA ILE A 35 -6.18 -11.04 -4.44
C ILE A 35 -6.06 -12.28 -3.55
N SER A 36 -5.01 -13.08 -3.77
CA SER A 36 -4.73 -14.27 -2.99
C SER A 36 -4.05 -13.94 -1.66
N HIS A 37 -4.12 -14.83 -0.69
CA HIS A 37 -3.38 -14.66 0.57
C HIS A 37 -1.87 -14.67 0.31
N GLY A 38 -1.14 -13.72 0.88
CA GLY A 38 0.31 -13.60 0.75
C GLY A 38 0.78 -13.07 -0.62
N GLU A 39 -0.11 -12.68 -1.51
CA GLU A 39 0.21 -12.11 -2.81
C GLU A 39 0.69 -10.67 -2.68
N PHE A 40 1.66 -10.30 -3.50
CA PHE A 40 2.07 -8.90 -3.66
C PHE A 40 1.43 -8.33 -4.92
N VAL A 41 0.48 -7.44 -4.76
CA VAL A 41 -0.27 -6.82 -5.86
C VAL A 41 0.11 -5.35 -6.01
N ALA A 42 0.32 -4.89 -7.25
CA ALA A 42 0.42 -3.48 -7.56
C ALA A 42 -0.81 -2.98 -8.31
N ILE A 43 -1.26 -1.78 -7.98
CA ILE A 43 -2.31 -1.06 -8.73
C ILE A 43 -1.68 0.18 -9.33
N VAL A 44 -1.65 0.25 -10.66
CA VAL A 44 -1.04 1.35 -11.41
C VAL A 44 -2.09 2.09 -12.25
N GLY A 45 -1.84 3.34 -12.54
CA GLY A 45 -2.75 4.16 -13.36
C GLY A 45 -2.50 5.66 -13.20
N PRO A 46 -3.19 6.51 -13.98
CA PRO A 46 -3.01 7.95 -13.95
C PRO A 46 -3.28 8.56 -12.56
N SER A 47 -2.72 9.75 -12.30
CA SER A 47 -3.03 10.49 -11.09
C SER A 47 -4.53 10.82 -10.98
N GLY A 48 -5.09 10.68 -9.78
CA GLY A 48 -6.50 10.97 -9.53
C GLY A 48 -7.51 9.96 -10.09
N CYS A 49 -7.09 8.80 -10.62
CA CYS A 49 -8.01 7.79 -11.16
C CYS A 49 -8.75 6.96 -10.11
N GLY A 50 -8.42 7.07 -8.80
CA GLY A 50 -9.12 6.34 -7.74
C GLY A 50 -8.31 5.24 -7.05
N LYS A 51 -7.00 5.11 -7.30
CA LYS A 51 -6.12 4.09 -6.69
C LYS A 51 -6.16 4.13 -5.16
N SER A 52 -5.92 5.29 -4.57
CA SER A 52 -6.00 5.48 -3.10
C SER A 52 -7.41 5.22 -2.55
N THR A 53 -8.42 5.43 -3.38
CA THR A 53 -9.82 5.12 -3.04
C THR A 53 -10.03 3.61 -2.89
N LEU A 54 -9.45 2.79 -3.78
CA LEU A 54 -9.49 1.33 -3.64
C LEU A 54 -8.80 0.86 -2.35
N LEU A 55 -7.66 1.44 -1.98
CA LEU A 55 -7.02 1.11 -0.69
C LEU A 55 -7.93 1.44 0.49
N LYS A 56 -8.59 2.61 0.48
CA LYS A 56 -9.52 3.01 1.55
C LYS A 56 -10.74 2.08 1.66
N LEU A 57 -11.24 1.57 0.54
CA LEU A 57 -12.31 0.59 0.50
C LEU A 57 -11.87 -0.74 1.12
N ILE A 58 -10.69 -1.24 0.76
CA ILE A 58 -10.13 -2.50 1.30
C ILE A 58 -9.83 -2.36 2.80
N ALA A 59 -9.33 -1.19 3.24
CA ALA A 59 -9.08 -0.91 4.66
C ALA A 59 -10.36 -0.75 5.50
N GLY A 60 -11.53 -0.62 4.86
CA GLY A 60 -12.80 -0.32 5.55
C GLY A 60 -12.92 1.12 6.03
N LEU A 61 -12.06 2.02 5.54
CA LEU A 61 -12.10 3.46 5.85
C LEU A 61 -13.22 4.19 5.09
N THR A 62 -13.70 3.60 4.01
CA THR A 62 -14.81 4.12 3.19
C THR A 62 -15.65 2.94 2.75
N LYS A 63 -16.98 3.12 2.73
CA LYS A 63 -17.92 2.10 2.26
C LYS A 63 -18.17 2.26 0.76
N PRO A 64 -18.30 1.18 0.00
CA PRO A 64 -18.69 1.27 -1.41
C PRO A 64 -20.11 1.85 -1.53
N SER A 65 -20.36 2.60 -2.61
CA SER A 65 -21.70 3.10 -2.97
C SER A 65 -22.55 1.98 -3.59
N ARG A 66 -21.88 1.01 -4.25
CA ARG A 66 -22.46 -0.20 -4.84
C ARG A 66 -21.43 -1.33 -4.80
N GLY A 67 -21.90 -2.57 -4.85
CA GLY A 67 -21.05 -3.75 -4.82
C GLY A 67 -20.62 -4.13 -3.41
N SER A 68 -19.60 -4.95 -3.29
CA SER A 68 -19.12 -5.43 -2.00
C SER A 68 -17.61 -5.60 -1.97
N VAL A 69 -17.03 -5.38 -0.78
CA VAL A 69 -15.63 -5.69 -0.47
C VAL A 69 -15.62 -6.76 0.61
N ARG A 70 -14.84 -7.82 0.39
CA ARG A 70 -14.68 -8.91 1.36
C ARG A 70 -13.20 -9.17 1.61
N VAL A 71 -12.87 -9.51 2.85
CA VAL A 71 -11.55 -9.97 3.27
C VAL A 71 -11.74 -11.25 4.06
N ASP A 72 -11.03 -12.31 3.68
CA ASP A 72 -11.16 -13.65 4.28
C ASP A 72 -12.63 -14.15 4.34
N GLY A 73 -13.38 -13.88 3.27
CA GLY A 73 -14.81 -14.22 3.16
C GLY A 73 -15.76 -13.28 3.91
N GLU A 74 -15.25 -12.43 4.81
CA GLU A 74 -16.04 -11.51 5.62
C GLU A 74 -16.23 -10.14 4.93
N GLY A 75 -17.42 -9.58 5.02
CA GLY A 75 -17.71 -8.24 4.47
C GLY A 75 -17.01 -7.14 5.23
N VAL A 76 -16.35 -6.23 4.52
CA VAL A 76 -15.64 -5.09 5.12
C VAL A 76 -16.62 -3.95 5.40
N LEU A 77 -17.07 -3.86 6.65
CA LEU A 77 -18.05 -2.84 7.10
C LEU A 77 -17.42 -1.75 7.98
N HIS A 78 -16.25 -2.02 8.55
CA HIS A 78 -15.52 -1.15 9.48
C HIS A 78 -14.02 -1.25 9.24
N PRO A 79 -13.20 -0.30 9.73
CA PRO A 79 -11.76 -0.36 9.65
C PRO A 79 -11.20 -1.67 10.20
N LEU A 80 -10.37 -2.35 9.40
CA LEU A 80 -9.79 -3.64 9.74
C LEU A 80 -8.56 -3.46 10.63
N LYS A 81 -8.53 -4.12 11.78
CA LYS A 81 -7.39 -4.11 12.73
C LYS A 81 -6.17 -4.88 12.21
N THR A 82 -6.39 -5.77 11.25
CA THR A 82 -5.36 -6.59 10.61
C THR A 82 -4.64 -5.89 9.46
N VAL A 83 -4.98 -4.63 9.20
CA VAL A 83 -4.41 -3.83 8.12
C VAL A 83 -3.35 -2.87 8.67
N GLY A 84 -2.15 -2.92 8.07
CA GLY A 84 -1.17 -1.84 8.15
C GLY A 84 -1.32 -0.92 6.95
N MET A 85 -1.27 0.39 7.14
CA MET A 85 -1.39 1.35 6.04
C MET A 85 -0.32 2.43 6.10
N ALA A 86 0.37 2.64 4.98
CA ALA A 86 1.25 3.78 4.76
C ALA A 86 0.62 4.70 3.71
N PHE A 87 0.40 5.95 4.09
CA PHE A 87 -0.22 6.98 3.23
C PHE A 87 0.83 7.70 2.40
N GLN A 88 0.43 8.32 1.31
CA GLN A 88 1.28 9.11 0.42
C GLN A 88 2.06 10.21 1.17
N ASN A 89 1.40 10.91 2.08
CA ASN A 89 2.06 11.84 2.99
C ASN A 89 2.35 11.16 4.32
N ALA A 90 3.53 11.36 4.87
CA ALA A 90 3.87 10.86 6.18
C ALA A 90 2.97 11.50 7.25
N THR A 91 2.15 10.66 7.91
CA THR A 91 1.18 11.09 8.94
C THR A 91 1.72 10.83 10.35
N LEU A 92 3.00 11.15 10.57
CA LEU A 92 3.62 11.00 11.89
C LEU A 92 3.05 12.04 12.86
N LEU A 93 2.85 11.62 14.12
CA LEU A 93 2.39 12.51 15.19
C LEU A 93 3.54 13.47 15.58
N PRO A 94 3.41 14.78 15.38
CA PRO A 94 4.52 15.70 15.58
C PRO A 94 4.99 15.82 17.03
N TRP A 95 4.16 15.48 18.01
CA TRP A 95 4.47 15.50 19.44
C TRP A 95 5.07 14.19 19.98
N ARG A 96 5.35 13.20 19.14
CA ARG A 96 6.01 11.95 19.48
C ARG A 96 7.32 11.82 18.72
N ASN A 97 8.33 11.23 19.35
CA ASN A 97 9.54 10.85 18.65
C ASN A 97 9.27 9.71 17.63
N ILE A 98 10.26 9.37 16.83
CA ILE A 98 10.11 8.39 15.74
C ILE A 98 9.79 6.98 16.29
N ARG A 99 10.48 6.54 17.35
CA ARG A 99 10.18 5.24 17.99
C ARG A 99 8.74 5.16 18.46
N ASP A 100 8.25 6.17 19.17
CA ASP A 100 6.89 6.20 19.70
C ASP A 100 5.84 6.31 18.58
N ASN A 101 6.17 6.99 17.47
CA ASN A 101 5.35 6.96 16.26
C ASN A 101 5.28 5.55 15.66
N VAL A 102 6.39 4.86 15.54
CA VAL A 102 6.45 3.48 15.01
C VAL A 102 5.65 2.54 15.92
N MET A 103 5.76 2.67 17.23
CA MET A 103 5.06 1.81 18.20
C MET A 103 3.56 2.12 18.36
N LEU A 104 3.04 3.23 17.82
CA LEU A 104 1.65 3.65 17.97
C LEU A 104 0.60 2.55 17.69
N PRO A 105 0.70 1.72 16.64
CA PRO A 105 -0.26 0.64 16.41
C PRO A 105 -0.33 -0.38 17.54
N LEU A 106 0.77 -0.62 18.25
CA LEU A 106 0.82 -1.55 19.38
C LEU A 106 0.05 -1.02 20.62
N GLU A 107 -0.24 0.28 20.67
CA GLU A 107 -1.07 0.89 21.70
C GLU A 107 -2.58 0.76 21.41
N ILE A 108 -2.95 0.45 20.17
CA ILE A 108 -4.32 0.50 19.66
C ILE A 108 -4.84 -0.89 19.33
N VAL A 109 -4.01 -1.73 18.69
CA VAL A 109 -4.42 -3.02 18.12
C VAL A 109 -4.26 -4.15 19.13
N GLU A 110 -5.33 -4.93 19.36
CA GLU A 110 -5.23 -6.16 20.15
C GLU A 110 -4.54 -7.29 19.35
N PRO A 111 -3.78 -8.20 19.99
CA PRO A 111 -3.56 -8.34 21.45
C PRO A 111 -2.41 -7.46 22.00
N HIS A 112 -1.77 -6.64 21.18
CA HIS A 112 -0.62 -5.83 21.60
C HIS A 112 -0.97 -4.81 22.67
N ARG A 113 -2.14 -4.17 22.53
CA ARG A 113 -2.65 -3.17 23.48
C ARG A 113 -2.72 -3.70 24.90
N SER A 114 -3.32 -4.87 25.10
CA SER A 114 -3.46 -5.46 26.44
C SER A 114 -2.13 -5.92 27.04
N ARG A 115 -1.12 -6.20 26.20
CA ARG A 115 0.23 -6.63 26.59
C ARG A 115 1.26 -5.51 26.61
N GLN A 116 0.88 -4.27 26.34
CA GLN A 116 1.81 -3.15 26.13
C GLN A 116 2.81 -2.96 27.27
N LYS A 117 2.36 -3.06 28.54
CA LYS A 117 3.25 -2.93 29.71
C LYS A 117 4.23 -4.09 29.84
N GLN A 118 3.77 -5.31 29.57
CA GLN A 118 4.56 -6.54 29.67
C GLN A 118 5.60 -6.63 28.55
N ASP A 119 5.24 -6.25 27.32
CA ASP A 119 6.06 -6.38 26.13
C ASP A 119 6.83 -5.09 25.77
N ARG A 120 6.91 -4.12 26.67
CA ARG A 120 7.48 -2.78 26.40
C ARG A 120 8.88 -2.85 25.81
N GLU A 121 9.79 -3.59 26.44
CA GLU A 121 11.16 -3.72 25.98
C GLU A 121 11.26 -4.46 24.65
N LYS A 122 10.51 -5.54 24.49
CA LYS A 122 10.38 -6.31 23.24
C LYS A 122 9.88 -5.42 22.10
N ASN A 123 8.87 -4.61 22.33
CA ASN A 123 8.29 -3.70 21.35
C ASN A 123 9.27 -2.60 20.95
N ARG A 124 10.04 -2.08 21.91
CA ARG A 124 11.10 -1.09 21.67
C ARG A 124 12.19 -1.67 20.76
N ASN A 125 12.73 -2.83 21.12
CA ASN A 125 13.77 -3.52 20.32
C ASN A 125 13.28 -3.83 18.91
N ARG A 126 12.00 -4.21 18.77
CA ARG A 126 11.37 -4.45 17.47
C ARG A 126 11.26 -3.18 16.63
N ALA A 127 10.87 -2.05 17.22
CA ALA A 127 10.81 -0.78 16.53
C ALA A 127 12.21 -0.34 16.06
N GLU A 128 13.23 -0.48 16.90
CA GLU A 128 14.63 -0.18 16.56
C GLU A 128 15.17 -1.08 15.45
N THR A 129 14.83 -2.37 15.47
CA THR A 129 15.19 -3.31 14.40
C THR A 129 14.54 -2.92 13.06
N LEU A 130 13.27 -2.52 13.05
CA LEU A 130 12.60 -2.06 11.83
C LEU A 130 13.22 -0.76 11.32
N LEU A 131 13.47 0.20 12.21
CA LEU A 131 14.14 1.47 11.86
C LEU A 131 15.54 1.24 11.28
N ALA A 132 16.30 0.32 11.84
CA ALA A 132 17.62 -0.04 11.30
C ALA A 132 17.53 -0.61 9.88
N LYS A 133 16.55 -1.50 9.61
CA LYS A 133 16.33 -2.09 8.27
C LYS A 133 16.03 -1.06 7.18
N VAL A 134 15.41 0.06 7.54
CA VAL A 134 15.11 1.14 6.58
C VAL A 134 16.14 2.28 6.63
N GLY A 135 17.32 2.05 7.20
CA GLY A 135 18.42 3.04 7.26
C GLY A 135 18.15 4.22 8.19
N LEU A 136 17.34 4.02 9.24
CA LEU A 136 17.04 5.03 10.27
C LEU A 136 17.69 4.72 11.63
N SER A 137 18.80 3.98 11.64
CA SER A 137 19.61 3.77 12.85
C SER A 137 20.03 5.12 13.45
N GLY A 138 19.83 5.29 14.76
CA GLY A 138 20.17 6.53 15.46
C GLY A 138 19.12 7.63 15.44
N PHE A 139 18.02 7.48 14.67
CA PHE A 139 16.94 8.48 14.61
C PHE A 139 15.72 8.12 15.47
N ALA A 140 15.79 7.06 16.26
CA ALA A 140 14.66 6.58 17.05
C ALA A 140 14.11 7.63 18.04
N ASP A 141 14.98 8.42 18.65
CA ASP A 141 14.61 9.47 19.61
C ASP A 141 14.40 10.85 18.97
N SER A 142 14.63 10.98 17.65
CA SER A 142 14.38 12.21 16.90
C SER A 142 12.89 12.50 16.75
N MET A 143 12.56 13.78 16.62
CA MET A 143 11.19 14.23 16.34
C MET A 143 10.94 14.27 14.82
N PRO A 144 9.68 14.12 14.36
CA PRO A 144 9.37 14.09 12.93
C PRO A 144 9.94 15.27 12.13
N TRP A 145 9.90 16.48 12.66
CA TRP A 145 10.43 17.68 11.97
C TRP A 145 11.97 17.71 11.81
N GLN A 146 12.70 16.83 12.51
CA GLN A 146 14.13 16.69 12.36
C GLN A 146 14.53 15.75 11.21
N LEU A 147 13.54 15.06 10.61
CA LEU A 147 13.73 14.11 9.54
C LEU A 147 13.35 14.73 8.18
N SER A 148 14.08 14.36 7.13
CA SER A 148 13.65 14.65 5.76
C SER A 148 12.32 13.96 5.41
N GLY A 149 11.61 14.42 4.38
CA GLY A 149 10.36 13.80 3.93
C GLY A 149 10.51 12.30 3.63
N GLY A 150 11.60 11.91 2.98
CA GLY A 150 11.89 10.50 2.71
C GLY A 150 12.17 9.68 3.99
N MET A 151 12.87 10.24 4.96
CA MET A 151 13.07 9.61 6.26
C MET A 151 11.75 9.42 7.01
N GLN A 152 10.86 10.40 6.95
CA GLN A 152 9.51 10.30 7.53
C GLN A 152 8.68 9.20 6.85
N GLN A 153 8.76 9.05 5.54
CA GLN A 153 8.08 7.97 4.80
C GLN A 153 8.61 6.59 5.21
N ARG A 154 9.94 6.44 5.37
CA ARG A 154 10.54 5.21 5.89
C ARG A 154 10.08 4.87 7.30
N ALA A 155 10.00 5.86 8.19
CA ALA A 155 9.46 5.67 9.55
C ALA A 155 7.96 5.29 9.53
N GLN A 156 7.17 5.88 8.63
CA GLN A 156 5.78 5.51 8.43
C GLN A 156 5.60 4.06 7.95
N LEU A 157 6.48 3.58 7.07
CA LEU A 157 6.50 2.17 6.66
C LEU A 157 6.75 1.24 7.85
N CYS A 158 7.71 1.58 8.72
CA CYS A 158 7.96 0.84 9.97
C CYS A 158 6.71 0.82 10.86
N ARG A 159 6.01 1.96 11.00
CA ARG A 159 4.75 2.05 11.75
C ARG A 159 3.67 1.13 11.17
N ALA A 160 3.54 1.07 9.86
CA ALA A 160 2.57 0.19 9.21
C ALA A 160 2.86 -1.31 9.42
N LEU A 161 4.12 -1.67 9.66
CA LEU A 161 4.59 -3.06 9.81
C LEU A 161 4.70 -3.54 11.25
N ILE A 162 4.77 -2.65 12.25
CA ILE A 162 5.14 -3.00 13.62
C ILE A 162 4.20 -4.01 14.28
N HIS A 163 2.92 -3.96 14.00
CA HIS A 163 1.88 -4.84 14.59
C HIS A 163 1.66 -6.14 13.80
N GLU A 164 2.53 -6.46 12.82
CA GLU A 164 2.47 -7.67 11.97
C GLU A 164 1.12 -7.85 11.27
N PRO A 165 0.71 -6.89 10.45
CA PRO A 165 -0.57 -6.97 9.78
C PRO A 165 -0.61 -8.16 8.80
N SER A 166 -1.80 -8.73 8.58
CA SER A 166 -2.03 -9.71 7.51
C SER A 166 -2.14 -9.07 6.14
N ILE A 167 -2.50 -7.77 6.10
CA ILE A 167 -2.62 -6.95 4.89
C ILE A 167 -1.82 -5.66 5.08
N LEU A 168 -0.96 -5.34 4.13
CA LEU A 168 -0.22 -4.09 4.09
C LEU A 168 -0.66 -3.28 2.87
N LEU A 169 -1.20 -2.09 3.11
CA LEU A 169 -1.65 -1.15 2.08
C LEU A 169 -0.66 0.01 1.96
N LEU A 170 -0.11 0.20 0.78
CA LEU A 170 0.93 1.18 0.49
C LEU A 170 0.43 2.15 -0.58
N ASP A 171 0.20 3.40 -0.20
CA ASP A 171 -0.26 4.46 -1.10
C ASP A 171 0.90 5.36 -1.48
N GLU A 172 1.50 5.12 -2.66
CA GLU A 172 2.68 5.81 -3.21
C GLU A 172 3.82 5.97 -2.18
N PRO A 173 4.28 4.89 -1.51
CA PRO A 173 5.14 4.97 -0.33
C PRO A 173 6.54 5.48 -0.62
N PHE A 174 6.95 5.52 -1.89
CA PHE A 174 8.29 5.91 -2.31
C PHE A 174 8.33 7.22 -3.13
N ALA A 175 7.18 7.92 -3.26
CA ALA A 175 7.06 9.09 -4.13
C ALA A 175 7.99 10.26 -3.74
N ALA A 176 8.29 10.42 -2.44
CA ALA A 176 9.17 11.49 -1.94
C ALA A 176 10.65 11.09 -1.82
N LEU A 177 11.04 9.91 -2.35
CA LEU A 177 12.41 9.40 -2.30
C LEU A 177 13.18 9.69 -3.59
N ASP A 178 14.48 9.93 -3.44
CA ASP A 178 15.41 9.87 -4.57
C ASP A 178 15.52 8.44 -5.11
N THR A 179 16.07 8.32 -6.33
CA THR A 179 16.11 7.03 -7.05
C THR A 179 16.88 5.96 -6.28
N PHE A 180 18.04 6.27 -5.72
CA PHE A 180 18.88 5.28 -5.03
C PHE A 180 18.20 4.77 -3.76
N THR A 181 17.71 5.68 -2.93
CA THR A 181 16.98 5.32 -1.69
C THR A 181 15.71 4.52 -1.99
N ARG A 182 15.00 4.84 -3.09
CA ARG A 182 13.81 4.10 -3.53
C ARG A 182 14.16 2.67 -3.88
N GLU A 183 15.19 2.46 -4.70
CA GLU A 183 15.65 1.14 -5.14
C GLU A 183 16.14 0.28 -3.96
N GLU A 184 16.88 0.87 -3.01
CA GLU A 184 17.25 0.18 -1.77
C GLU A 184 16.01 -0.31 -1.00
N LEU A 185 14.98 0.53 -0.87
CA LEU A 185 13.76 0.16 -0.15
C LEU A 185 12.90 -0.87 -0.88
N TRP A 186 12.96 -0.96 -2.20
CA TRP A 186 12.34 -2.07 -2.92
C TRP A 186 12.93 -3.42 -2.46
N GLY A 187 14.26 -3.49 -2.35
CA GLY A 187 14.93 -4.69 -1.84
C GLY A 187 14.51 -5.03 -0.41
N VAL A 188 14.49 -4.03 0.48
CA VAL A 188 14.05 -4.20 1.88
C VAL A 188 12.59 -4.67 1.94
N LEU A 189 11.69 -4.08 1.14
CA LEU A 189 10.29 -4.46 1.15
C LEU A 189 10.08 -5.87 0.61
N GLN A 190 10.79 -6.24 -0.45
CA GLN A 190 10.78 -7.60 -1.00
C GLN A 190 11.27 -8.63 0.03
N GLU A 191 12.36 -8.34 0.74
CA GLU A 191 12.88 -9.20 1.81
C GLU A 191 11.87 -9.37 2.95
N LEU A 192 11.29 -8.25 3.44
CA LEU A 192 10.29 -8.28 4.50
C LEU A 192 9.04 -9.08 4.10
N TRP A 193 8.58 -8.93 2.86
CA TRP A 193 7.46 -9.68 2.32
C TRP A 193 7.76 -11.17 2.19
N SER A 194 8.93 -11.53 1.65
CA SER A 194 9.35 -12.94 1.46
C SER A 194 9.40 -13.70 2.78
N PHE A 195 9.81 -13.02 3.85
CA PHE A 195 9.89 -13.62 5.19
C PHE A 195 8.52 -13.76 5.87
N ARG A 196 7.63 -12.78 5.71
CA ARG A 196 6.35 -12.72 6.45
C ARG A 196 5.15 -13.19 5.64
N LYS A 197 5.23 -13.12 4.31
CA LYS A 197 4.15 -13.45 3.37
C LYS A 197 2.80 -12.79 3.71
N CYS A 198 2.82 -11.57 4.21
CA CYS A 198 1.60 -10.77 4.31
C CYS A 198 1.12 -10.39 2.91
N THR A 199 -0.17 -10.22 2.72
CA THR A 199 -0.73 -9.72 1.47
C THR A 199 -0.41 -8.23 1.35
N ILE A 200 0.26 -7.82 0.25
CA ILE A 200 0.61 -6.41 0.02
C ILE A 200 -0.16 -5.86 -1.16
N ILE A 201 -0.71 -4.68 -1.00
CA ILE A 201 -1.31 -3.91 -2.10
C ILE A 201 -0.60 -2.57 -2.18
N LEU A 202 0.15 -2.40 -3.25
CA LEU A 202 0.92 -1.21 -3.56
C LEU A 202 0.18 -0.38 -4.61
N VAL A 203 -0.10 0.86 -4.30
CA VAL A 203 -0.53 1.85 -5.27
C VAL A 203 0.66 2.70 -5.67
N THR A 204 0.92 2.77 -6.97
CA THR A 204 2.01 3.56 -7.53
C THR A 204 1.69 4.04 -8.95
N HIS A 205 2.38 5.08 -9.39
CA HIS A 205 2.41 5.52 -10.78
C HIS A 205 3.71 5.09 -11.49
N GLU A 206 4.65 4.48 -10.76
CA GLU A 206 5.94 4.03 -11.28
C GLU A 206 5.87 2.55 -11.69
N LEU A 207 5.94 2.29 -13.00
CA LEU A 207 5.79 0.93 -13.55
C LEU A 207 6.95 0.01 -13.18
N ARG A 208 8.19 0.53 -13.12
CA ARG A 208 9.35 -0.27 -12.72
C ARG A 208 9.19 -0.79 -11.30
N GLU A 209 8.67 0.05 -10.39
CA GLU A 209 8.35 -0.33 -9.02
C GLU A 209 7.31 -1.45 -8.96
N ALA A 210 6.22 -1.29 -9.72
CA ALA A 210 5.16 -2.29 -9.80
C ALA A 210 5.69 -3.64 -10.30
N VAL A 211 6.45 -3.66 -11.39
CA VAL A 211 7.04 -4.88 -11.96
C VAL A 211 8.10 -5.49 -11.05
N PHE A 212 8.91 -4.66 -10.37
CA PHE A 212 9.93 -5.15 -9.45
C PHE A 212 9.33 -5.85 -8.22
N LEU A 213 8.25 -5.31 -7.67
CA LEU A 213 7.70 -5.75 -6.38
C LEU A 213 6.54 -6.74 -6.51
N ALA A 214 5.66 -6.60 -7.49
CA ALA A 214 4.40 -7.33 -7.50
C ALA A 214 4.48 -8.71 -8.17
N ASP A 215 3.56 -9.60 -7.77
CA ASP A 215 3.25 -10.83 -8.49
C ASP A 215 2.16 -10.58 -9.54
N THR A 216 1.27 -9.61 -9.26
CA THR A 216 0.19 -9.19 -10.16
C THR A 216 0.11 -7.68 -10.23
N VAL A 217 -0.05 -7.13 -11.43
CA VAL A 217 -0.25 -5.71 -11.67
C VAL A 217 -1.64 -5.47 -12.24
N HIS A 218 -2.46 -4.70 -11.52
CA HIS A 218 -3.75 -4.19 -12.01
C HIS A 218 -3.56 -2.79 -12.60
N VAL A 219 -4.00 -2.60 -13.83
CA VAL A 219 -3.98 -1.30 -14.50
C VAL A 219 -5.35 -0.65 -14.39
N MET A 220 -5.38 0.57 -13.86
CA MET A 220 -6.59 1.39 -13.78
C MET A 220 -6.66 2.41 -14.92
N SER A 221 -7.87 2.60 -15.47
CA SER A 221 -8.21 3.68 -16.40
C SER A 221 -8.13 5.06 -15.73
N SER A 222 -8.21 6.13 -16.53
CA SER A 222 -8.56 7.46 -16.04
C SER A 222 -9.94 7.48 -15.39
N ARG A 223 -10.27 8.61 -14.70
CA ARG A 223 -11.56 8.73 -13.98
C ARG A 223 -12.77 8.65 -14.90
N PRO A 224 -13.83 7.86 -14.53
CA PRO A 224 -13.91 7.01 -13.34
C PRO A 224 -12.98 5.80 -13.45
N GLY A 225 -12.26 5.49 -12.33
CA GLY A 225 -11.28 4.43 -12.32
C GLY A 225 -11.92 3.04 -12.45
N GLN A 226 -11.49 2.30 -13.45
CA GLN A 226 -11.88 0.90 -13.70
C GLN A 226 -10.61 0.06 -13.82
N ILE A 227 -10.67 -1.20 -13.44
CA ILE A 227 -9.58 -2.14 -13.73
C ILE A 227 -9.73 -2.55 -15.20
N ILE A 228 -8.80 -2.06 -16.04
CA ILE A 228 -8.85 -2.33 -17.49
C ILE A 228 -7.96 -3.50 -17.91
N ARG A 229 -6.98 -3.83 -17.09
CA ARG A 229 -6.07 -4.97 -17.31
C ARG A 229 -5.56 -5.53 -15.99
N THR A 230 -5.29 -6.83 -16.00
CA THR A 230 -4.57 -7.54 -14.94
C THR A 230 -3.46 -8.33 -15.60
N HIS A 231 -2.23 -8.14 -15.11
CA HIS A 231 -1.02 -8.78 -15.61
C HIS A 231 -0.37 -9.59 -14.50
N SER A 232 -0.05 -10.85 -14.77
CA SER A 232 0.86 -11.65 -13.95
C SER A 232 2.30 -11.25 -14.23
N VAL A 233 3.13 -11.14 -13.21
CA VAL A 233 4.56 -10.83 -13.33
C VAL A 233 5.35 -12.12 -13.11
N ASP A 234 5.54 -12.88 -14.19
CA ASP A 234 6.17 -14.19 -14.17
C ASP A 234 7.71 -14.12 -14.17
N LEU A 235 8.26 -13.10 -13.51
CA LEU A 235 9.70 -12.92 -13.35
C LEU A 235 10.18 -13.63 -12.07
N PRO A 236 11.34 -14.31 -12.11
CA PRO A 236 11.87 -15.04 -10.96
C PRO A 236 12.13 -14.12 -9.75
N ARG A 237 12.04 -14.71 -8.55
CA ARG A 237 12.37 -14.04 -7.28
C ARG A 237 13.57 -14.71 -6.59
N PRO A 238 14.38 -14.01 -5.80
CA PRO A 238 14.29 -12.56 -5.54
C PRO A 238 14.69 -11.73 -6.76
N ARG A 239 13.98 -10.65 -7.05
CA ARG A 239 14.35 -9.71 -8.10
C ARG A 239 15.45 -8.78 -7.59
N THR A 240 16.49 -8.61 -8.36
CA THR A 240 17.61 -7.70 -8.06
C THR A 240 17.52 -6.44 -8.90
N LEU A 241 18.27 -5.40 -8.56
CA LEU A 241 18.31 -4.19 -9.38
C LEU A 241 18.84 -4.49 -10.80
N ASP A 242 19.78 -5.43 -10.91
CA ASP A 242 20.28 -5.86 -12.24
C ASP A 242 19.17 -6.46 -13.09
N SER A 243 18.22 -7.20 -12.49
CA SER A 243 17.08 -7.78 -13.21
C SER A 243 16.18 -6.71 -13.85
N THR A 244 16.25 -5.45 -13.42
CA THR A 244 15.47 -4.35 -14.02
C THR A 244 15.97 -3.93 -15.40
N PHE A 245 17.16 -4.40 -15.81
CA PHE A 245 17.75 -4.17 -17.12
C PHE A 245 17.57 -5.37 -18.07
N GLU A 246 17.07 -6.49 -17.57
CA GLU A 246 16.80 -7.68 -18.38
C GLU A 246 15.69 -7.42 -19.41
N PRO A 247 15.78 -8.03 -20.61
CA PRO A 247 14.80 -7.81 -21.67
C PRO A 247 13.35 -8.04 -21.25
N ASP A 248 13.07 -9.14 -20.55
CA ASP A 248 11.72 -9.52 -20.11
C ASP A 248 11.11 -8.49 -19.14
N PHE A 249 11.94 -7.93 -18.25
CA PHE A 249 11.53 -6.87 -17.35
C PHE A 249 11.18 -5.58 -18.11
N VAL A 250 12.06 -5.19 -19.02
CA VAL A 250 11.88 -3.96 -19.84
C VAL A 250 10.66 -4.09 -20.75
N GLU A 251 10.46 -5.26 -21.36
CA GLU A 251 9.30 -5.53 -22.22
C GLU A 251 7.99 -5.42 -21.46
N LEU A 252 7.91 -6.03 -20.27
CA LEU A 252 6.72 -5.95 -19.43
C LEU A 252 6.41 -4.50 -18.98
N VAL A 253 7.43 -3.72 -18.60
CA VAL A 253 7.25 -2.29 -18.29
C VAL A 253 6.72 -1.52 -19.49
N GLN A 254 7.24 -1.79 -20.69
CA GLN A 254 6.79 -1.15 -21.93
C GLN A 254 5.35 -1.55 -22.29
N GLU A 255 5.00 -2.81 -22.09
CA GLU A 255 3.64 -3.31 -22.30
C GLU A 255 2.64 -2.61 -21.39
N LEU A 256 2.90 -2.58 -20.08
CA LEU A 256 2.06 -1.88 -19.10
C LEU A 256 1.91 -0.39 -19.44
N ARG A 257 2.98 0.25 -19.91
CA ARG A 257 2.96 1.66 -20.32
C ARG A 257 1.98 1.95 -21.46
N ARG A 258 1.77 1.01 -22.38
CA ARG A 258 0.81 1.17 -23.49
C ARG A 258 -0.63 1.33 -23.01
N TYR A 259 -0.98 0.79 -21.85
CA TYR A 259 -2.32 0.90 -21.26
C TYR A 259 -2.53 2.20 -20.46
N ILE A 260 -1.46 2.91 -20.05
CA ILE A 260 -1.54 4.10 -19.19
C ILE A 260 -1.30 5.39 -20.01
N GLY A 261 -0.82 5.30 -21.26
CA GLY A 261 -0.44 6.44 -22.08
C GLY A 261 -1.61 7.34 -22.51
N PRO A 262 -1.34 8.63 -22.84
CA PRO A 262 -2.35 9.51 -23.39
C PRO A 262 -2.76 9.00 -24.78
N GLY A 263 -3.97 8.48 -24.91
CA GLY A 263 -4.53 7.98 -26.19
C GLY A 263 -5.14 6.60 -26.15
N THR A 264 -5.09 5.86 -25.07
CA THR A 264 -5.85 4.62 -24.91
C THR A 264 -7.34 4.97 -24.74
N LYS A 265 -8.09 5.03 -25.87
CA LYS A 265 -9.56 4.98 -25.83
C LYS A 265 -9.94 3.60 -25.28
N SER A 266 -10.66 3.60 -24.16
CA SER A 266 -11.39 2.45 -23.61
C SER A 266 -12.39 1.92 -24.61
#